data_2f15f175dcf2143c8de42c73c2252c3d
#
_entry.id   2f15f175dcf2143c8de42c73c2252c3d
#
_cell.length_a   1.000
_cell.length_b   1.000
_cell.length_c   1.000
_cell.angle_alpha   90.00
_cell.angle_beta   90.00
_cell.angle_gamma   90.00
#
_symmetry.space_group_name_H-M   'P 1'
#
loop_
_entity.id
_entity.type
_entity.pdbx_description
1 polymer ?
#
loop_
_entity_poly.entity_id
_entity_poly.type
_entity_poly.pdbx_seq_one_letter_code
_entity_poly.pdbx_strand_id
1 'polypeptide(L)'
;MKLGYMTNGFGPLVGDGGGVTSVKDIRYLTICDDEAVLKEITDVGFRYIEVLEGNLTKYAGDIQVLKDMLARYHAGMMSVCVGANFIYKDALEDEMYHMKTVASLAQKVGVSYVGFCGGAIRGKGIQDEDYKLLAEGLDEAGKIFADYGIEASYHPHLGSMAEHPDQIDKLFALTDIKICPDLAHLAAGGGDPLEIVKKYYDRISFVHLKDLDADGFAPLGTGSVDIDGVLGFLKEKGYAGDYLVEVDGYAGDPRKACEISYGYLKGKLI
;
A
#
# COMPACT_ATOMS: atom_id res chain seq x y z
N MET A 1 10.83 -1.54 -14.77
CA MET A 1 9.52 -1.09 -14.28
C MET A 1 8.64 -2.31 -14.03
N LYS A 2 8.07 -2.43 -12.85
CA LYS A 2 7.01 -3.39 -12.53
C LYS A 2 5.67 -2.66 -12.52
N LEU A 3 4.62 -3.32 -12.99
CA LEU A 3 3.24 -2.85 -12.90
C LEU A 3 2.43 -3.90 -12.17
N GLY A 4 1.87 -3.52 -11.03
CA GLY A 4 1.10 -4.39 -10.15
C GLY A 4 -0.35 -3.94 -10.00
N TYR A 5 -1.15 -4.79 -9.38
CA TYR A 5 -2.53 -4.52 -8.97
C TYR A 5 -2.76 -5.02 -7.55
N MET A 6 -3.41 -4.22 -6.72
CA MET A 6 -3.70 -4.62 -5.34
C MET A 6 -4.92 -5.53 -5.29
N THR A 7 -4.85 -6.57 -4.46
CA THR A 7 -5.90 -7.60 -4.38
C THR A 7 -7.12 -7.18 -3.58
N ASN A 8 -7.08 -6.07 -2.84
CA ASN A 8 -8.14 -5.62 -1.94
C ASN A 8 -9.48 -5.30 -2.63
N GLY A 9 -9.48 -4.96 -3.93
CA GLY A 9 -10.69 -4.77 -4.70
C GLY A 9 -11.51 -6.04 -4.98
N PHE A 10 -10.95 -7.23 -4.73
CA PHE A 10 -11.59 -8.52 -5.01
C PHE A 10 -12.32 -9.15 -3.81
N GLY A 11 -12.38 -8.47 -2.68
CA GLY A 11 -13.10 -8.97 -1.52
C GLY A 11 -13.19 -7.93 -0.38
N PRO A 12 -14.02 -8.18 0.62
CA PRO A 12 -14.14 -7.27 1.74
C PRO A 12 -12.83 -7.19 2.52
N LEU A 13 -12.45 -5.96 2.87
CA LEU A 13 -11.36 -5.68 3.79
C LEU A 13 -11.85 -5.86 5.22
N VAL A 14 -11.22 -6.74 5.96
CA VAL A 14 -11.53 -6.98 7.38
C VAL A 14 -10.24 -7.15 8.18
N GLY A 15 -10.33 -6.87 9.47
CA GLY A 15 -9.33 -7.31 10.43
C GLY A 15 -9.46 -8.83 10.68
N ASP A 16 -8.41 -9.45 11.21
CA ASP A 16 -8.47 -10.87 11.57
C ASP A 16 -9.51 -11.10 12.67
N GLY A 17 -10.62 -11.75 12.31
CA GLY A 17 -11.76 -12.00 13.20
C GLY A 17 -11.58 -13.22 14.13
N GLY A 18 -10.42 -13.87 14.15
CA GLY A 18 -10.17 -15.12 14.85
C GLY A 18 -9.94 -15.01 16.36
N GLY A 19 -10.25 -13.87 16.98
CA GLY A 19 -9.98 -13.63 18.39
C GLY A 19 -8.57 -13.10 18.62
N VAL A 20 -8.43 -11.78 18.65
CA VAL A 20 -7.15 -11.10 18.90
C VAL A 20 -6.86 -11.10 20.38
N THR A 21 -5.75 -11.69 20.79
CA THR A 21 -5.27 -11.72 22.18
C THR A 21 -4.10 -10.78 22.43
N SER A 22 -3.48 -10.26 21.37
CA SER A 22 -2.33 -9.35 21.43
C SER A 22 -2.30 -8.46 20.18
N VAL A 23 -1.70 -7.28 20.30
CA VAL A 23 -1.50 -6.34 19.18
C VAL A 23 -0.70 -6.99 18.05
N LYS A 24 0.27 -7.87 18.36
CA LYS A 24 1.04 -8.62 17.35
C LYS A 24 0.19 -9.53 16.46
N ASP A 25 -1.04 -9.86 16.88
CA ASP A 25 -1.98 -10.72 16.16
C ASP A 25 -3.00 -9.89 15.34
N ILE A 26 -3.00 -8.56 15.47
CA ILE A 26 -3.84 -7.67 14.67
C ILE A 26 -3.23 -7.56 13.28
N ARG A 27 -4.03 -7.88 12.27
CA ARG A 27 -3.64 -7.79 10.86
C ARG A 27 -4.85 -7.51 9.98
N TYR A 28 -4.60 -6.78 8.90
CA TYR A 28 -5.59 -6.56 7.86
C TYR A 28 -5.44 -7.62 6.77
N LEU A 29 -6.57 -8.10 6.27
CA LEU A 29 -6.60 -9.04 5.15
C LEU A 29 -7.85 -8.83 4.29
N THR A 30 -7.75 -9.17 3.03
CA THR A 30 -8.90 -9.33 2.13
C THR A 30 -9.38 -10.77 2.21
N ILE A 31 -10.68 -10.95 2.48
CA ILE A 31 -11.30 -12.30 2.45
C ILE A 31 -11.61 -12.63 1.00
N CYS A 32 -10.78 -13.45 0.41
CA CYS A 32 -10.93 -13.91 -0.96
C CYS A 32 -10.26 -15.27 -1.17
N ASP A 33 -10.54 -15.91 -2.30
CA ASP A 33 -9.73 -17.01 -2.83
C ASP A 33 -8.52 -16.39 -3.55
N ASP A 34 -7.33 -16.46 -2.94
CA ASP A 34 -6.12 -15.83 -3.48
C ASP A 34 -5.76 -16.35 -4.87
N GLU A 35 -5.97 -17.65 -5.13
CA GLU A 35 -5.64 -18.23 -6.44
C GLU A 35 -6.61 -17.73 -7.51
N ALA A 36 -7.90 -17.65 -7.22
CA ALA A 36 -8.89 -17.09 -8.14
C ALA A 36 -8.59 -15.62 -8.45
N VAL A 37 -8.28 -14.81 -7.42
CA VAL A 37 -7.93 -13.40 -7.59
C VAL A 37 -6.66 -13.23 -8.41
N LEU A 38 -5.61 -14.00 -8.11
CA LEU A 38 -4.36 -13.96 -8.86
C LEU A 38 -4.58 -14.30 -10.34
N LYS A 39 -5.42 -15.32 -10.61
CA LYS A 39 -5.81 -15.69 -11.97
C LYS A 39 -6.50 -14.52 -12.67
N GLU A 40 -7.50 -13.89 -12.05
CA GLU A 40 -8.23 -12.76 -12.62
C GLU A 40 -7.28 -11.60 -13.00
N ILE A 41 -6.37 -11.23 -12.08
CA ILE A 41 -5.39 -10.14 -12.29
C ILE A 41 -4.43 -10.47 -13.43
N THR A 42 -3.94 -11.72 -13.48
CA THR A 42 -2.95 -12.12 -14.49
C THR A 42 -3.58 -12.34 -15.86
N ASP A 43 -4.83 -12.78 -15.94
CA ASP A 43 -5.59 -12.91 -17.20
C ASP A 43 -5.81 -11.54 -17.87
N VAL A 44 -5.97 -10.47 -17.08
CA VAL A 44 -6.06 -9.09 -17.59
C VAL A 44 -4.72 -8.61 -18.16
N GLY A 45 -3.61 -9.03 -17.58
CA GLY A 45 -2.27 -8.71 -18.10
C GLY A 45 -1.28 -8.22 -17.06
N PHE A 46 -1.70 -7.93 -15.84
CA PHE A 46 -0.78 -7.61 -14.74
C PHE A 46 0.11 -8.82 -14.39
N ARG A 47 1.32 -8.56 -13.90
CA ARG A 47 2.28 -9.63 -13.53
C ARG A 47 2.79 -9.49 -12.10
N TYR A 48 2.38 -8.46 -11.41
CA TYR A 48 2.72 -8.25 -10.00
C TYR A 48 1.46 -7.95 -9.21
N ILE A 49 1.49 -8.30 -7.92
CA ILE A 49 0.42 -8.00 -6.97
C ILE A 49 1.00 -7.31 -5.74
N GLU A 50 0.14 -6.57 -5.05
CA GLU A 50 0.30 -6.21 -3.65
C GLU A 50 -0.80 -6.89 -2.85
N VAL A 51 -0.49 -7.24 -1.62
CA VAL A 51 -1.45 -7.82 -0.68
C VAL A 51 -1.37 -7.10 0.66
N LEU A 52 -2.43 -7.21 1.45
CA LEU A 52 -2.36 -6.86 2.87
C LEU A 52 -1.55 -7.90 3.64
N GLU A 53 -0.93 -7.52 4.74
CA GLU A 53 -0.06 -8.38 5.54
C GLU A 53 -0.72 -9.68 5.99
N GLY A 54 -2.05 -9.67 6.25
CA GLY A 54 -2.80 -10.86 6.62
C GLY A 54 -2.87 -11.90 5.49
N ASN A 55 -2.95 -11.43 4.22
CA ASN A 55 -2.93 -12.33 3.07
C ASN A 55 -1.55 -12.97 2.82
N LEU A 56 -0.47 -12.36 3.31
CA LEU A 56 0.85 -12.96 3.31
C LEU A 56 1.04 -13.88 4.53
N THR A 57 0.72 -13.41 5.73
CA THR A 57 1.01 -14.12 6.98
C THR A 57 0.20 -15.39 7.16
N LYS A 58 -0.95 -15.54 6.50
CA LYS A 58 -1.71 -16.82 6.50
C LYS A 58 -0.92 -17.99 5.91
N TYR A 59 0.12 -17.72 5.11
CA TYR A 59 1.03 -18.74 4.57
C TYR A 59 2.27 -18.98 5.44
N ALA A 60 2.32 -18.46 6.68
CA ALA A 60 3.47 -18.61 7.56
C ALA A 60 3.81 -20.08 7.87
N GLY A 61 2.80 -20.97 7.90
CA GLY A 61 2.98 -22.40 8.12
C GLY A 61 3.59 -23.14 6.93
N ASP A 62 3.33 -22.67 5.69
CA ASP A 62 3.90 -23.22 4.47
C ASP A 62 3.93 -22.14 3.36
N ILE A 63 4.98 -21.36 3.33
CA ILE A 63 5.19 -20.30 2.34
C ILE A 63 5.39 -20.86 0.91
N GLN A 64 5.71 -22.16 0.77
CA GLN A 64 5.90 -22.77 -0.54
C GLN A 64 4.60 -22.81 -1.34
N VAL A 65 3.45 -22.96 -0.67
CA VAL A 65 2.12 -22.89 -1.32
C VAL A 65 1.94 -21.58 -2.07
N LEU A 66 2.30 -20.45 -1.44
CA LEU A 66 2.21 -19.13 -2.09
C LEU A 66 3.22 -19.00 -3.24
N LYS A 67 4.45 -19.47 -3.06
CA LYS A 67 5.48 -19.47 -4.12
C LYS A 67 5.04 -20.27 -5.35
N ASP A 68 4.49 -21.45 -5.15
CA ASP A 68 4.03 -22.32 -6.23
C ASP A 68 2.83 -21.70 -6.97
N MET A 69 1.94 -21.03 -6.23
CA MET A 69 0.83 -20.28 -6.79
C MET A 69 1.33 -19.13 -7.69
N LEU A 70 2.20 -18.27 -7.17
CA LEU A 70 2.80 -17.18 -7.93
C LEU A 70 3.51 -17.69 -9.20
N ALA A 71 4.29 -18.76 -9.08
CA ALA A 71 4.99 -19.38 -10.21
C ALA A 71 4.03 -19.93 -11.26
N ARG A 72 2.92 -20.56 -10.87
CA ARG A 72 1.89 -21.11 -11.77
C ARG A 72 1.29 -20.04 -12.67
N TYR A 73 1.07 -18.85 -12.14
CA TYR A 73 0.50 -17.71 -12.88
C TYR A 73 1.56 -16.76 -13.46
N HIS A 74 2.85 -17.11 -13.38
CA HIS A 74 3.96 -16.25 -13.83
C HIS A 74 3.87 -14.84 -13.22
N ALA A 75 3.51 -14.77 -11.96
CA ALA A 75 3.34 -13.53 -11.21
C ALA A 75 4.40 -13.37 -10.11
N GLY A 76 4.61 -12.14 -9.67
CA GLY A 76 5.40 -11.80 -8.50
C GLY A 76 4.59 -10.99 -7.49
N MET A 77 5.03 -10.99 -6.24
CA MET A 77 4.53 -10.06 -5.23
C MET A 77 5.46 -8.85 -5.19
N MET A 78 4.96 -7.67 -5.54
CA MET A 78 5.77 -6.45 -5.61
C MET A 78 5.92 -5.81 -4.24
N SER A 79 4.83 -5.72 -3.51
CA SER A 79 4.73 -5.01 -2.25
C SER A 79 3.76 -5.70 -1.28
N VAL A 80 3.85 -5.29 -0.03
CA VAL A 80 2.90 -5.64 1.04
C VAL A 80 2.47 -4.35 1.72
N CYS A 81 1.16 -4.15 1.88
CA CYS A 81 0.60 -3.07 2.67
C CYS A 81 0.44 -3.54 4.12
N VAL A 82 0.95 -2.76 5.05
CA VAL A 82 0.99 -3.10 6.49
C VAL A 82 0.38 -1.97 7.31
N GLY A 83 -0.52 -2.32 8.22
CA GLY A 83 -1.05 -1.37 9.19
C GLY A 83 0.04 -0.93 10.19
N ALA A 84 0.16 0.39 10.40
CA ALA A 84 1.17 0.98 11.28
C ALA A 84 0.52 1.93 12.28
N ASN A 85 0.33 1.51 13.53
CA ASN A 85 -0.19 2.40 14.57
C ASN A 85 0.92 3.19 15.26
N PHE A 86 1.94 2.52 15.79
CA PHE A 86 3.20 2.99 16.40
C PHE A 86 3.12 4.08 17.47
N ILE A 87 1.94 4.66 17.72
CA ILE A 87 1.76 5.74 18.71
C ILE A 87 1.47 5.24 20.13
N TYR A 88 1.30 3.93 20.30
CA TYR A 88 1.05 3.30 21.59
C TYR A 88 2.32 2.60 22.09
N LYS A 89 3.06 3.27 22.99
CA LYS A 89 4.38 2.79 23.48
C LYS A 89 4.35 1.42 24.12
N ASP A 90 3.25 1.10 24.79
CA ASP A 90 3.02 -0.20 25.45
C ASP A 90 2.68 -1.34 24.47
N ALA A 91 2.32 -1.00 23.24
CA ALA A 91 2.07 -1.96 22.17
C ALA A 91 3.22 -2.07 21.14
N LEU A 92 4.18 -1.14 21.17
CA LEU A 92 5.19 -0.98 20.12
C LEU A 92 6.07 -2.23 19.95
N GLU A 93 6.44 -2.91 21.04
CA GLU A 93 7.23 -4.14 20.98
C GLU A 93 6.51 -5.24 20.22
N ASP A 94 5.21 -5.41 20.44
CA ASP A 94 4.38 -6.38 19.73
C ASP A 94 4.19 -5.99 18.26
N GLU A 95 4.02 -4.69 17.96
CA GLU A 95 3.95 -4.21 16.57
C GLU A 95 5.28 -4.48 15.84
N MET A 96 6.43 -4.22 16.45
CA MET A 96 7.74 -4.50 15.86
C MET A 96 8.00 -6.00 15.69
N TYR A 97 7.49 -6.85 16.59
CA TYR A 97 7.52 -8.30 16.41
C TYR A 97 6.71 -8.71 15.16
N HIS A 98 5.53 -8.11 14.95
CA HIS A 98 4.72 -8.32 13.75
C HIS A 98 5.48 -7.87 12.49
N MET A 99 6.12 -6.70 12.50
CA MET A 99 6.93 -6.20 11.38
C MET A 99 8.03 -7.19 10.97
N LYS A 100 8.75 -7.77 11.96
CA LYS A 100 9.78 -8.79 11.69
C LYS A 100 9.19 -10.05 11.05
N THR A 101 8.02 -10.47 11.49
CA THR A 101 7.32 -11.64 10.93
C THR A 101 6.96 -11.39 9.46
N VAL A 102 6.34 -10.24 9.17
CA VAL A 102 5.96 -9.85 7.81
C VAL A 102 7.20 -9.73 6.91
N ALA A 103 8.24 -9.02 7.36
CA ALA A 103 9.47 -8.82 6.59
C ALA A 103 10.15 -10.16 6.23
N SER A 104 10.21 -11.10 7.20
CA SER A 104 10.78 -12.44 6.96
C SER A 104 9.99 -13.23 5.90
N LEU A 105 8.66 -13.16 5.91
CA LEU A 105 7.82 -13.83 4.91
C LEU A 105 7.90 -13.15 3.55
N ALA A 106 7.85 -11.81 3.53
CA ALA A 106 7.94 -10.98 2.33
C ALA A 106 9.26 -11.23 1.57
N GLN A 107 10.39 -11.32 2.27
CA GLN A 107 11.68 -11.67 1.68
C GLN A 107 11.62 -13.04 0.96
N LYS A 108 10.98 -14.04 1.57
CA LYS A 108 10.91 -15.40 1.00
C LYS A 108 10.16 -15.47 -0.33
N VAL A 109 9.24 -14.52 -0.59
CA VAL A 109 8.47 -14.45 -1.84
C VAL A 109 8.97 -13.34 -2.78
N GLY A 110 10.07 -12.67 -2.43
CA GLY A 110 10.75 -11.71 -3.29
C GLY A 110 10.08 -10.34 -3.36
N VAL A 111 9.40 -9.92 -2.31
CA VAL A 111 8.81 -8.58 -2.17
C VAL A 111 9.91 -7.52 -2.22
N SER A 112 9.66 -6.44 -2.94
CA SER A 112 10.60 -5.31 -3.08
C SER A 112 10.26 -4.15 -2.15
N TYR A 113 8.98 -3.95 -1.83
CA TYR A 113 8.49 -2.77 -1.11
C TYR A 113 7.54 -3.14 0.04
N VAL A 114 7.53 -2.31 1.07
CA VAL A 114 6.46 -2.28 2.06
C VAL A 114 5.87 -0.87 2.13
N GLY A 115 4.52 -0.79 2.06
CA GLY A 115 3.77 0.42 2.31
C GLY A 115 3.20 0.38 3.73
N PHE A 116 3.61 1.32 4.60
CA PHE A 116 3.00 1.50 5.91
C PHE A 116 1.80 2.42 5.80
N CYS A 117 0.62 1.89 6.03
CA CYS A 117 -0.63 2.64 6.04
C CYS A 117 -1.00 3.03 7.47
N GLY A 118 -1.51 4.25 7.67
CA GLY A 118 -2.17 4.57 8.92
C GLY A 118 -1.43 5.55 9.82
N GLY A 119 -1.27 5.18 11.06
CA GLY A 119 -1.11 6.06 12.20
C GLY A 119 -2.45 6.20 12.91
N ALA A 120 -2.56 5.66 14.14
CA ALA A 120 -3.82 5.66 14.88
C ALA A 120 -4.21 7.08 15.30
N ILE A 121 -5.50 7.40 15.26
CA ILE A 121 -6.06 8.62 15.82
C ILE A 121 -6.64 8.31 17.20
N ARG A 122 -6.09 8.93 18.25
CA ARG A 122 -6.60 8.75 19.62
C ARG A 122 -8.01 9.32 19.76
N GLY A 123 -8.79 8.82 20.72
CA GLY A 123 -10.12 9.35 21.00
C GLY A 123 -10.17 10.84 21.35
N LYS A 124 -9.07 11.42 21.81
CA LYS A 124 -8.91 12.87 22.04
C LYS A 124 -8.43 13.65 20.80
N GLY A 125 -8.30 12.99 19.66
CA GLY A 125 -7.74 13.53 18.43
C GLY A 125 -6.22 13.44 18.35
N ILE A 126 -5.67 13.89 17.22
CA ILE A 126 -4.23 13.87 16.92
C ILE A 126 -3.51 14.89 17.79
N GLN A 127 -2.39 14.49 18.36
CA GLN A 127 -1.51 15.36 19.16
C GLN A 127 -0.15 15.50 18.47
N ASP A 128 0.57 16.61 18.67
CA ASP A 128 1.90 16.81 18.09
C ASP A 128 2.90 15.72 18.49
N GLU A 129 2.76 15.17 19.70
CA GLU A 129 3.58 14.04 20.15
C GLU A 129 3.31 12.75 19.36
N ASP A 130 2.10 12.57 18.86
CA ASP A 130 1.74 11.38 18.07
C ASP A 130 2.52 11.32 16.74
N TYR A 131 2.83 12.47 16.13
CA TYR A 131 3.69 12.53 14.93
C TYR A 131 5.12 12.06 15.22
N LYS A 132 5.68 12.42 16.39
CA LYS A 132 7.01 11.96 16.77
C LYS A 132 7.04 10.46 17.01
N LEU A 133 6.03 9.94 17.74
CA LEU A 133 5.92 8.51 18.00
C LEU A 133 5.75 7.71 16.69
N LEU A 134 4.90 8.21 15.78
CA LEU A 134 4.74 7.58 14.46
C LEU A 134 6.05 7.61 13.68
N ALA A 135 6.75 8.74 13.63
CA ALA A 135 8.03 8.87 12.94
C ALA A 135 9.10 7.91 13.50
N GLU A 136 9.25 7.84 14.82
CA GLU A 136 10.18 6.93 15.50
C GLU A 136 9.85 5.46 15.17
N GLY A 137 8.56 5.09 15.22
CA GLY A 137 8.10 3.74 14.88
C GLY A 137 8.31 3.40 13.40
N LEU A 138 8.05 4.34 12.49
CA LEU A 138 8.30 4.17 11.05
C LEU A 138 9.81 3.97 10.77
N ASP A 139 10.68 4.72 11.43
CA ASP A 139 12.13 4.59 11.29
C ASP A 139 12.63 3.23 11.82
N GLU A 140 12.06 2.74 12.93
CA GLU A 140 12.40 1.42 13.48
C GLU A 140 11.89 0.30 12.56
N ALA A 141 10.64 0.35 12.13
CA ALA A 141 10.06 -0.62 11.21
C ALA A 141 10.81 -0.60 9.85
N GLY A 142 11.15 0.59 9.34
CA GLY A 142 11.93 0.74 8.11
C GLY A 142 13.28 0.04 8.17
N LYS A 143 14.00 0.12 9.31
CA LYS A 143 15.25 -0.62 9.53
C LYS A 143 15.03 -2.13 9.54
N ILE A 144 13.94 -2.60 10.18
CA ILE A 144 13.59 -4.03 10.16
C ILE A 144 13.43 -4.50 8.72
N PHE A 145 12.65 -3.81 7.88
CA PHE A 145 12.47 -4.23 6.49
C PHE A 145 13.74 -4.12 5.66
N ALA A 146 14.57 -3.10 5.90
CA ALA A 146 15.86 -2.94 5.23
C ALA A 146 16.82 -4.12 5.50
N ASP A 147 16.81 -4.70 6.71
CA ASP A 147 17.58 -5.91 7.05
C ASP A 147 17.19 -7.12 6.21
N TYR A 148 15.98 -7.13 5.65
CA TYR A 148 15.48 -8.15 4.73
C TYR A 148 15.58 -7.73 3.25
N GLY A 149 16.20 -6.58 2.95
CA GLY A 149 16.37 -6.07 1.59
C GLY A 149 15.11 -5.50 0.97
N ILE A 150 14.15 -5.07 1.79
CA ILE A 150 12.85 -4.51 1.38
C ILE A 150 12.84 -3.01 1.66
N GLU A 151 12.49 -2.21 0.66
CA GLU A 151 12.37 -0.77 0.81
C GLU A 151 11.06 -0.39 1.48
N ALA A 152 11.13 0.41 2.54
CA ALA A 152 9.98 0.85 3.31
C ALA A 152 9.54 2.27 2.92
N SER A 153 8.23 2.47 2.87
CA SER A 153 7.62 3.78 2.61
C SER A 153 6.36 3.99 3.44
N TYR A 154 6.08 5.25 3.74
CA TYR A 154 4.79 5.63 4.31
C TYR A 154 3.79 5.89 3.18
N HIS A 155 2.60 5.34 3.31
CA HIS A 155 1.48 5.49 2.40
C HIS A 155 0.40 6.36 3.07
N PRO A 156 0.32 7.68 2.75
CA PRO A 156 -0.74 8.53 3.27
C PRO A 156 -2.12 7.97 2.92
N HIS A 157 -2.92 7.69 3.94
CA HIS A 157 -4.20 7.00 3.78
C HIS A 157 -5.33 7.74 4.49
N LEU A 158 -6.52 7.77 3.89
CA LEU A 158 -7.72 8.33 4.52
C LEU A 158 -8.01 7.66 5.86
N GLY A 159 -8.46 8.45 6.84
CA GLY A 159 -8.72 7.98 8.20
C GLY A 159 -7.46 7.81 9.05
N SER A 160 -6.28 8.15 8.53
CA SER A 160 -5.03 8.15 9.29
C SER A 160 -4.68 9.54 9.82
N MET A 161 -3.67 9.59 10.70
CA MET A 161 -3.22 10.87 11.25
C MET A 161 -2.36 11.71 10.29
N ALA A 162 -2.06 11.22 9.10
CA ALA A 162 -1.32 11.94 8.06
C ALA A 162 -1.97 11.76 6.69
N GLU A 163 -3.25 12.15 6.57
CA GLU A 163 -4.03 12.14 5.32
C GLU A 163 -4.00 13.50 4.60
N HIS A 164 -4.08 14.61 5.36
CA HIS A 164 -4.07 15.96 4.80
C HIS A 164 -2.64 16.45 4.53
N PRO A 165 -2.40 17.31 3.50
CA PRO A 165 -1.06 17.79 3.15
C PRO A 165 -0.24 18.35 4.33
N ASP A 166 -0.85 19.15 5.19
CA ASP A 166 -0.18 19.71 6.38
C ASP A 166 0.24 18.64 7.38
N GLN A 167 -0.54 17.55 7.47
CA GLN A 167 -0.24 16.43 8.35
C GLN A 167 0.89 15.59 7.77
N ILE A 168 0.88 15.38 6.45
CA ILE A 168 1.96 14.71 5.73
C ILE A 168 3.26 15.50 5.93
N ASP A 169 3.22 16.82 5.77
CA ASP A 169 4.39 17.69 5.98
C ASP A 169 4.94 17.60 7.41
N LYS A 170 4.07 17.59 8.41
CA LYS A 170 4.47 17.42 9.82
C LYS A 170 5.18 16.09 10.05
N LEU A 171 4.64 14.99 9.53
CA LEU A 171 5.25 13.68 9.65
C LEU A 171 6.61 13.63 8.96
N PHE A 172 6.66 14.07 7.69
CA PHE A 172 7.86 13.97 6.87
C PHE A 172 8.98 14.96 7.27
N ALA A 173 8.68 15.93 8.13
CA ALA A 173 9.70 16.75 8.80
C ALA A 173 10.40 16.01 9.96
N LEU A 174 9.90 14.87 10.42
CA LEU A 174 10.37 14.13 11.58
C LEU A 174 11.03 12.78 11.24
N THR A 175 10.91 12.32 9.99
CA THR A 175 11.46 11.03 9.54
C THR A 175 12.01 11.16 8.12
N ASP A 176 12.99 10.33 7.78
CA ASP A 176 13.53 10.20 6.41
C ASP A 176 12.88 9.04 5.62
N ILE A 177 11.83 8.40 6.15
CA ILE A 177 11.14 7.34 5.44
C ILE A 177 10.67 7.81 4.06
N LYS A 178 10.71 6.93 3.06
CA LYS A 178 10.20 7.25 1.74
C LYS A 178 8.68 7.39 1.73
N ILE A 179 8.12 7.93 0.66
CA ILE A 179 6.69 8.03 0.44
C ILE A 179 6.25 7.07 -0.66
N CYS A 180 5.11 6.39 -0.45
CA CYS A 180 4.31 5.78 -1.49
C CYS A 180 3.08 6.68 -1.71
N PRO A 181 3.10 7.64 -2.64
CA PRO A 181 1.95 8.49 -2.89
C PRO A 181 0.82 7.66 -3.52
N ASP A 182 -0.35 7.69 -2.91
CA ASP A 182 -1.60 7.21 -3.50
C ASP A 182 -2.42 8.41 -3.98
N LEU A 183 -2.64 8.47 -5.29
CA LEU A 183 -3.18 9.67 -5.91
C LEU A 183 -4.61 9.98 -5.45
N ALA A 184 -5.44 8.95 -5.25
CA ALA A 184 -6.83 9.17 -4.81
C ALA A 184 -6.93 9.46 -3.31
N HIS A 185 -6.12 8.80 -2.45
CA HIS A 185 -6.07 9.15 -1.03
C HIS A 185 -5.59 10.58 -0.81
N LEU A 186 -4.57 11.02 -1.55
CA LEU A 186 -4.08 12.40 -1.48
C LEU A 186 -5.14 13.40 -1.92
N ALA A 187 -5.88 13.11 -3.01
CA ALA A 187 -6.98 13.96 -3.47
C ALA A 187 -8.13 14.01 -2.45
N ALA A 188 -8.56 12.87 -1.95
CA ALA A 188 -9.62 12.75 -0.96
C ALA A 188 -9.24 13.40 0.39
N GLY A 189 -7.96 13.35 0.76
CA GLY A 189 -7.38 14.04 1.92
C GLY A 189 -7.27 15.58 1.73
N GLY A 190 -7.75 16.13 0.61
CA GLY A 190 -7.80 17.57 0.33
C GLY A 190 -6.50 18.13 -0.27
N GLY A 191 -5.61 17.27 -0.74
CA GLY A 191 -4.38 17.67 -1.43
C GLY A 191 -4.51 17.67 -2.95
N ASP A 192 -3.54 18.29 -3.61
CA ASP A 192 -3.28 18.10 -5.04
C ASP A 192 -2.22 16.99 -5.21
N PRO A 193 -2.57 15.82 -5.77
CA PRO A 193 -1.63 14.72 -5.91
C PRO A 193 -0.37 15.09 -6.69
N LEU A 194 -0.51 15.91 -7.75
CA LEU A 194 0.62 16.35 -8.56
C LEU A 194 1.59 17.24 -7.75
N GLU A 195 1.07 18.16 -6.96
CA GLU A 195 1.91 19.03 -6.12
C GLU A 195 2.62 18.24 -5.01
N ILE A 196 1.95 17.25 -4.40
CA ILE A 196 2.57 16.37 -3.40
C ILE A 196 3.66 15.49 -4.04
N VAL A 197 3.38 14.90 -5.20
CA VAL A 197 4.37 14.11 -5.97
C VAL A 197 5.57 14.96 -6.35
N LYS A 198 5.37 16.21 -6.79
CA LYS A 198 6.46 17.16 -7.08
C LYS A 198 7.29 17.45 -5.83
N LYS A 199 6.62 17.74 -4.72
CA LYS A 199 7.27 18.10 -3.44
C LYS A 199 8.16 17.00 -2.90
N TYR A 200 7.69 15.76 -2.97
CA TYR A 200 8.38 14.60 -2.41
C TYR A 200 9.05 13.71 -3.45
N TYR A 201 9.27 14.20 -4.68
CA TYR A 201 9.80 13.41 -5.79
C TYR A 201 11.02 12.57 -5.42
N ASP A 202 12.02 13.16 -4.76
CA ASP A 202 13.28 12.50 -4.40
C ASP A 202 13.09 11.43 -3.29
N ARG A 203 11.93 11.38 -2.68
CA ARG A 203 11.57 10.42 -1.62
C ARG A 203 10.56 9.36 -2.07
N ILE A 204 10.14 9.37 -3.34
CA ILE A 204 9.18 8.37 -3.84
C ILE A 204 9.86 7.00 -3.90
N SER A 205 9.21 6.01 -3.27
CA SER A 205 9.56 4.60 -3.36
C SER A 205 8.91 3.98 -4.60
N PHE A 206 7.61 3.83 -4.57
CA PHE A 206 6.77 3.42 -5.70
C PHE A 206 5.45 4.21 -5.63
N VAL A 207 4.61 4.13 -6.65
CA VAL A 207 3.41 4.98 -6.76
C VAL A 207 2.16 4.13 -6.83
N HIS A 208 1.16 4.43 -5.98
CA HIS A 208 -0.20 3.92 -6.11
C HIS A 208 -1.00 4.78 -7.09
N LEU A 209 -1.36 4.19 -8.21
CA LEU A 209 -2.29 4.75 -9.18
C LEU A 209 -3.70 4.37 -8.78
N LYS A 210 -4.48 5.34 -8.37
CA LYS A 210 -5.84 5.18 -7.88
C LYS A 210 -6.66 6.38 -8.30
N ASP A 211 -7.91 6.17 -8.67
CA ASP A 211 -8.81 7.23 -9.11
C ASP A 211 -9.97 7.40 -8.13
N LEU A 212 -10.64 8.54 -8.20
CA LEU A 212 -11.71 8.94 -7.31
C LEU A 212 -12.78 9.68 -8.09
N ASP A 213 -14.02 9.30 -7.92
CA ASP A 213 -15.19 10.01 -8.41
C ASP A 213 -16.12 10.51 -7.27
N ALA A 214 -17.32 10.94 -7.60
CA ALA A 214 -18.27 11.43 -6.60
C ALA A 214 -18.82 10.33 -5.68
N ASP A 215 -18.76 9.08 -6.11
CA ASP A 215 -19.29 7.92 -5.38
C ASP A 215 -18.21 7.16 -4.58
N GLY A 216 -16.92 7.52 -4.76
CA GLY A 216 -15.78 6.91 -4.07
C GLY A 216 -14.62 6.54 -5.00
N PHE A 217 -13.87 5.51 -4.64
CA PHE A 217 -12.76 5.05 -5.48
C PHE A 217 -13.26 4.37 -6.76
N ALA A 218 -12.57 4.64 -7.86
CA ALA A 218 -13.00 4.30 -9.21
C ALA A 218 -11.86 3.66 -10.02
N PRO A 219 -12.19 2.89 -11.06
CA PRO A 219 -11.19 2.42 -12.02
C PRO A 219 -10.44 3.57 -12.68
N LEU A 220 -9.16 3.39 -12.99
CA LEU A 220 -8.32 4.45 -13.56
C LEU A 220 -8.92 5.05 -14.83
N GLY A 221 -8.95 6.38 -14.88
CA GLY A 221 -9.48 7.16 -16.01
C GLY A 221 -10.99 7.30 -16.02
N THR A 222 -11.70 6.84 -14.98
CA THR A 222 -13.14 7.03 -14.85
C THR A 222 -13.51 8.05 -13.77
N GLY A 223 -12.54 8.49 -12.97
CA GLY A 223 -12.69 9.50 -11.94
C GLY A 223 -12.20 10.87 -12.35
N SER A 224 -11.79 11.65 -11.37
CA SER A 224 -11.40 13.07 -11.52
C SER A 224 -9.95 13.36 -11.14
N VAL A 225 -9.18 12.36 -10.71
CA VAL A 225 -7.77 12.55 -10.33
C VAL A 225 -6.94 12.79 -11.58
N ASP A 226 -6.08 13.82 -11.57
CA ASP A 226 -5.17 14.13 -12.68
C ASP A 226 -3.99 13.13 -12.75
N ILE A 227 -4.32 11.87 -13.03
CA ILE A 227 -3.33 10.79 -13.18
C ILE A 227 -2.39 11.08 -14.34
N ASP A 228 -2.91 11.64 -15.45
CA ASP A 228 -2.09 11.94 -16.63
C ASP A 228 -1.08 13.04 -16.37
N GLY A 229 -1.44 14.07 -15.59
CA GLY A 229 -0.51 15.10 -15.15
C GLY A 229 0.62 14.53 -14.27
N VAL A 230 0.28 13.63 -13.35
CA VAL A 230 1.27 12.96 -12.51
C VAL A 230 2.20 12.07 -13.35
N LEU A 231 1.65 11.22 -14.22
CA LEU A 231 2.46 10.36 -15.10
C LEU A 231 3.35 11.17 -16.04
N GLY A 232 2.83 12.28 -16.56
CA GLY A 232 3.58 13.23 -17.40
C GLY A 232 4.78 13.82 -16.66
N PHE A 233 4.57 14.31 -15.45
CA PHE A 233 5.64 14.83 -14.60
C PHE A 233 6.69 13.77 -14.26
N LEU A 234 6.27 12.59 -13.83
CA LEU A 234 7.17 11.48 -13.50
C LEU A 234 8.02 11.08 -14.71
N LYS A 235 7.40 11.01 -15.89
CA LYS A 235 8.11 10.75 -17.15
C LYS A 235 9.12 11.84 -17.51
N GLU A 236 8.75 13.11 -17.38
CA GLU A 236 9.62 14.26 -17.62
C GLU A 236 10.85 14.22 -16.70
N LYS A 237 10.64 13.83 -15.44
CA LYS A 237 11.72 13.67 -14.46
C LYS A 237 12.57 12.40 -14.64
N GLY A 238 12.18 11.51 -15.55
CA GLY A 238 12.89 10.25 -15.78
C GLY A 238 12.68 9.23 -14.66
N TYR A 239 11.51 9.27 -13.99
CA TYR A 239 11.20 8.30 -12.94
C TYR A 239 11.22 6.87 -13.50
N ALA A 240 12.08 6.04 -12.91
CA ALA A 240 12.29 4.66 -13.32
C ALA A 240 11.74 3.64 -12.31
N GLY A 241 11.00 4.13 -11.31
CA GLY A 241 10.40 3.29 -10.27
C GLY A 241 9.17 2.50 -10.74
N ASP A 242 8.53 1.86 -9.80
CA ASP A 242 7.43 0.93 -10.03
C ASP A 242 6.07 1.59 -9.72
N TYR A 243 5.01 1.05 -10.32
CA TYR A 243 3.64 1.53 -10.16
C TYR A 243 2.73 0.38 -9.72
N LEU A 244 1.75 0.69 -8.88
CA LEU A 244 0.71 -0.22 -8.45
C LEU A 244 -0.66 0.40 -8.74
N VAL A 245 -1.58 -0.37 -9.31
CA VAL A 245 -2.97 0.04 -9.45
C VAL A 245 -3.76 -0.45 -8.26
N GLU A 246 -4.52 0.44 -7.64
CA GLU A 246 -5.39 0.10 -6.52
C GLU A 246 -6.81 0.61 -6.77
N VAL A 247 -7.79 -0.23 -6.47
CA VAL A 247 -9.22 0.13 -6.46
C VAL A 247 -9.86 -0.59 -5.28
N ASP A 248 -10.02 0.08 -4.17
CA ASP A 248 -10.69 -0.46 -2.98
C ASP A 248 -12.11 0.14 -2.83
N GLY A 249 -12.97 -0.60 -2.13
CA GLY A 249 -14.33 -0.13 -1.86
C GLY A 249 -15.22 0.08 -3.10
N TYR A 250 -14.81 -0.40 -4.27
CA TYR A 250 -15.59 -0.27 -5.50
C TYR A 250 -16.84 -1.15 -5.49
N ALA A 251 -18.01 -0.55 -5.73
CA ALA A 251 -19.29 -1.26 -5.68
C ALA A 251 -19.58 -2.11 -6.94
N GLY A 252 -18.78 -1.95 -8.01
CA GLY A 252 -18.95 -2.67 -9.26
C GLY A 252 -18.21 -4.01 -9.31
N ASP A 253 -18.10 -4.56 -10.49
CA ASP A 253 -17.37 -5.81 -10.76
C ASP A 253 -15.85 -5.55 -10.67
N PRO A 254 -15.11 -6.17 -9.72
CA PRO A 254 -13.68 -5.94 -9.55
C PRO A 254 -12.86 -6.39 -10.78
N ARG A 255 -13.29 -7.42 -11.48
CA ARG A 255 -12.66 -7.84 -12.75
C ARG A 255 -12.72 -6.73 -13.79
N LYS A 256 -13.90 -6.11 -13.96
CA LYS A 256 -14.06 -4.98 -14.87
C LYS A 256 -13.23 -3.78 -14.45
N ALA A 257 -13.15 -3.48 -13.15
CA ALA A 257 -12.29 -2.42 -12.65
C ALA A 257 -10.82 -2.65 -13.03
N CYS A 258 -10.35 -3.88 -12.87
CA CYS A 258 -9.01 -4.31 -13.28
C CYS A 258 -8.79 -4.13 -14.79
N GLU A 259 -9.74 -4.57 -15.64
CA GLU A 259 -9.69 -4.45 -17.11
C GLU A 259 -9.69 -2.99 -17.58
N ILE A 260 -10.53 -2.13 -16.99
CA ILE A 260 -10.61 -0.70 -17.32
C ILE A 260 -9.27 -0.03 -16.97
N SER A 261 -8.76 -0.28 -15.74
CA SER A 261 -7.50 0.30 -15.27
C SER A 261 -6.31 -0.14 -16.13
N TYR A 262 -6.24 -1.42 -16.48
CA TYR A 262 -5.21 -1.92 -17.40
C TYR A 262 -5.31 -1.27 -18.78
N GLY A 263 -6.54 -1.14 -19.31
CA GLY A 263 -6.81 -0.47 -20.58
C GLY A 263 -6.38 1.00 -20.59
N TYR A 264 -6.62 1.72 -19.49
CA TYR A 264 -6.20 3.12 -19.31
C TYR A 264 -4.68 3.29 -19.40
N LEU A 265 -3.92 2.32 -18.88
CA LEU A 265 -2.45 2.36 -18.87
C LEU A 265 -1.79 1.94 -20.17
N LYS A 266 -2.55 1.32 -21.10
CA LYS A 266 -2.04 1.01 -22.44
C LYS A 266 -1.61 2.27 -23.18
N GLY A 267 -0.39 2.24 -23.71
CA GLY A 267 0.21 3.40 -24.38
C GLY A 267 0.75 4.49 -23.46
N LYS A 268 0.60 4.33 -22.13
CA LYS A 268 1.16 5.23 -21.11
C LYS A 268 2.33 4.58 -20.37
N LEU A 269 2.09 3.39 -19.83
CA LEU A 269 3.09 2.61 -19.07
C LEU A 269 3.32 1.21 -19.66
N ILE A 270 2.44 0.77 -20.53
CA ILE A 270 2.45 -0.57 -21.16
C ILE A 270 2.56 -0.42 -22.68
#